data_71343130511d83c97f3d24bbba063f45
#
_entry.id   71343130511d83c97f3d24bbba063f45
#
_cell.length_a   1.000
_cell.length_b   1.000
_cell.length_c   1.000
_cell.angle_alpha   90.00
_cell.angle_beta   90.00
_cell.angle_gamma   90.00
#
_symmetry.space_group_name_H-M   'P 1'
#
loop_
_entity.id
_entity.type
_entity.pdbx_description
1 polymer ?
#
loop_
_entity_poly.entity_id
_entity_poly.type
_entity_poly.pdbx_seq_one_letter_code
_entity_poly.pdbx_strand_id
1 'polypeptide(L)'
;MAMRYLSACLSLVILISLAGFSATAHHNGGVYFDLSVELQHENVTVVDYQLFNPHGRLIYLVTDGDGNEMEWSAELASANNLRRSGIGNEMFRPGDKLKLVAGAPGLTEPNFMRLSRAEFPNGDVAIFSGGGTGIRRAGE
;
A
#
# COMPACT_ATOMS: atom_id res chain seq x y z
N MET A 1 -42.30 5.56 40.63
CA MET A 1 -42.19 4.73 39.40
C MET A 1 -41.14 5.28 38.41
N ALA A 2 -41.07 6.57 38.10
CA ALA A 2 -40.13 7.16 37.12
C ALA A 2 -38.64 6.84 37.38
N MET A 3 -38.20 6.85 38.62
CA MET A 3 -36.78 6.61 38.98
C MET A 3 -36.31 5.19 38.67
N ARG A 4 -37.21 4.18 38.72
CA ARG A 4 -36.88 2.76 38.39
C ARG A 4 -36.69 2.59 36.88
N TYR A 5 -37.46 3.31 36.05
CA TYR A 5 -37.29 3.28 34.59
C TYR A 5 -36.03 4.02 34.15
N LEU A 6 -35.67 5.12 34.82
CA LEU A 6 -34.46 5.85 34.52
C LEU A 6 -33.21 4.99 34.79
N SER A 7 -33.17 4.26 35.91
CA SER A 7 -32.07 3.33 36.22
C SER A 7 -31.99 2.17 35.23
N ALA A 8 -33.13 1.61 34.81
CA ALA A 8 -33.15 0.53 33.83
C ALA A 8 -32.66 1.00 32.44
N CYS A 9 -33.07 2.20 31.99
CA CYS A 9 -32.61 2.76 30.75
C CYS A 9 -31.10 3.07 30.79
N LEU A 10 -30.58 3.61 31.89
CA LEU A 10 -29.17 3.90 32.06
C LEU A 10 -28.33 2.62 32.03
N SER A 11 -28.79 1.55 32.69
CA SER A 11 -28.12 0.24 32.66
C SER A 11 -28.12 -0.38 31.27
N LEU A 12 -29.20 -0.23 30.52
CA LEU A 12 -29.26 -0.74 29.13
C LEU A 12 -28.33 -0.01 28.21
N VAL A 13 -28.20 1.31 28.32
CA VAL A 13 -27.26 2.13 27.54
C VAL A 13 -25.82 1.74 27.86
N ILE A 14 -25.48 1.51 29.13
CA ILE A 14 -24.15 1.07 29.57
C ILE A 14 -23.86 -0.34 29.01
N LEU A 15 -24.81 -1.27 29.03
CA LEU A 15 -24.63 -2.61 28.47
C LEU A 15 -24.40 -2.58 26.96
N ILE A 16 -25.11 -1.74 26.22
CA ILE A 16 -24.93 -1.57 24.78
C ILE A 16 -23.56 -0.92 24.45
N SER A 17 -23.08 -0.01 25.29
CA SER A 17 -21.76 0.61 25.13
C SER A 17 -20.61 -0.36 25.44
N LEU A 18 -20.84 -1.35 26.29
CA LEU A 18 -19.85 -2.40 26.62
C LEU A 18 -19.88 -3.58 25.65
N ALA A 19 -20.91 -3.71 24.80
CA ALA A 19 -20.89 -4.58 23.64
C ALA A 19 -19.99 -3.92 22.59
N GLY A 20 -18.68 -3.94 22.84
CA GLY A 20 -17.67 -3.48 21.91
C GLY A 20 -17.84 -4.21 20.60
N PHE A 21 -18.40 -3.56 19.60
CA PHE A 21 -18.25 -3.98 18.22
C PHE A 21 -16.77 -3.97 17.95
N SER A 22 -16.16 -5.14 17.81
CA SER A 22 -14.82 -5.25 17.24
C SER A 22 -14.88 -4.68 15.83
N ALA A 23 -14.62 -3.38 15.72
CA ALA A 23 -14.34 -2.78 14.43
C ALA A 23 -13.04 -3.44 13.95
N THR A 24 -13.15 -4.49 13.15
CA THR A 24 -12.04 -5.03 12.38
C THR A 24 -11.66 -3.94 11.40
N ALA A 25 -10.77 -3.05 11.83
CA ALA A 25 -10.14 -2.10 10.93
C ALA A 25 -9.38 -2.91 9.88
N HIS A 26 -9.59 -2.62 8.60
CA HIS A 26 -9.03 -3.28 7.43
C HIS A 26 -7.49 -3.10 7.31
N HIS A 27 -6.74 -3.38 8.39
CA HIS A 27 -5.28 -3.26 8.40
C HIS A 27 -4.56 -4.59 8.20
N ASN A 28 -5.29 -5.69 7.96
CA ASN A 28 -4.65 -6.97 7.68
C ASN A 28 -4.40 -7.13 6.18
N GLY A 29 -3.24 -6.64 5.71
CA GLY A 29 -2.81 -6.79 4.30
C GLY A 29 -2.79 -8.25 3.83
N GLY A 30 -2.63 -9.23 4.72
CA GLY A 30 -2.64 -10.66 4.38
C GLY A 30 -4.00 -11.21 3.93
N VAL A 31 -5.09 -10.42 4.00
CA VAL A 31 -6.39 -10.79 3.41
C VAL A 31 -6.41 -10.52 1.90
N TYR A 32 -5.60 -9.58 1.43
CA TYR A 32 -5.59 -9.10 0.05
C TYR A 32 -4.31 -9.48 -0.70
N PHE A 33 -3.20 -9.70 0.02
CA PHE A 33 -1.88 -9.93 -0.54
C PHE A 33 -1.22 -11.16 0.09
N ASP A 34 -0.50 -11.93 -0.72
CA ASP A 34 0.37 -13.00 -0.22
C ASP A 34 1.67 -12.39 0.32
N LEU A 35 1.68 -12.09 1.61
CA LEU A 35 2.83 -11.47 2.28
C LEU A 35 4.02 -12.43 2.47
N SER A 36 3.88 -13.73 2.15
CA SER A 36 4.95 -14.72 2.20
C SER A 36 5.78 -14.77 0.93
N VAL A 37 5.29 -14.16 -0.16
CA VAL A 37 5.93 -14.11 -1.48
C VAL A 37 6.38 -12.68 -1.77
N GLU A 38 7.59 -12.53 -2.30
CA GLU A 38 8.05 -11.30 -2.94
C GLU A 38 8.10 -11.51 -4.45
N LEU A 39 7.19 -10.88 -5.17
CA LEU A 39 7.20 -10.80 -6.62
C LEU A 39 8.14 -9.66 -7.04
N GLN A 40 8.94 -9.88 -8.09
CA GLN A 40 9.88 -8.89 -8.61
C GLN A 40 9.71 -8.74 -10.11
N HIS A 41 9.64 -7.48 -10.57
CA HIS A 41 9.66 -7.13 -11.98
C HIS A 41 10.86 -6.23 -12.26
N GLU A 42 11.65 -6.63 -13.23
CA GLU A 42 12.85 -5.88 -13.64
C GLU A 42 12.59 -5.03 -14.88
N ASN A 43 13.35 -3.94 -15.02
CA ASN A 43 13.35 -3.09 -16.21
C ASN A 43 11.96 -2.57 -16.62
N VAL A 44 11.19 -2.12 -15.65
CA VAL A 44 9.82 -1.64 -15.86
C VAL A 44 9.76 -0.17 -16.28
N THR A 45 8.66 0.22 -16.92
CA THR A 45 8.39 1.61 -17.32
C THR A 45 7.20 2.15 -16.55
N VAL A 46 7.35 3.26 -15.88
CA VAL A 46 6.25 3.94 -15.17
C VAL A 46 5.24 4.49 -16.19
N VAL A 47 3.96 4.20 -15.96
CA VAL A 47 2.83 4.74 -16.73
C VAL A 47 2.19 5.90 -15.99
N ASP A 48 1.90 5.70 -14.67
CA ASP A 48 1.26 6.71 -13.85
C ASP A 48 1.63 6.53 -12.38
N TYR A 49 1.58 7.62 -11.62
CA TYR A 49 1.83 7.64 -10.19
C TYR A 49 0.84 8.53 -9.47
N GLN A 50 0.05 7.95 -8.61
CA GLN A 50 -1.06 8.60 -7.94
C GLN A 50 -0.89 8.54 -6.42
N LEU A 51 -0.68 9.69 -5.78
CA LEU A 51 -0.65 9.84 -4.34
C LEU A 51 -2.00 10.32 -3.82
N PHE A 52 -2.80 9.42 -3.26
CA PHE A 52 -4.07 9.73 -2.60
C PHE A 52 -4.26 8.90 -1.31
N ASN A 53 -5.28 9.18 -0.56
CA ASN A 53 -5.67 8.44 0.63
C ASN A 53 -6.91 7.58 0.32
N PRO A 54 -7.07 6.38 0.89
CA PRO A 54 -6.19 5.76 1.89
C PRO A 54 -4.93 5.11 1.33
N HIS A 55 -4.86 4.77 0.03
CA HIS A 55 -3.75 4.05 -0.60
C HIS A 55 -3.42 4.66 -1.94
N GLY A 56 -2.16 5.09 -2.14
CA GLY A 56 -1.68 5.53 -3.45
C GLY A 56 -1.49 4.35 -4.42
N ARG A 57 -1.14 4.64 -5.67
CA ARG A 57 -0.97 3.65 -6.73
C ARG A 57 0.19 4.01 -7.65
N LEU A 58 0.97 3.01 -8.02
CA LEU A 58 1.94 3.06 -9.10
C LEU A 58 1.47 2.13 -10.23
N ILE A 59 1.34 2.66 -11.44
CA ILE A 59 1.02 1.90 -12.65
C ILE A 59 2.26 1.83 -13.50
N TYR A 60 2.62 0.65 -13.99
CA TYR A 60 3.84 0.44 -14.76
C TYR A 60 3.68 -0.71 -15.76
N LEU A 61 4.52 -0.71 -16.80
CA LEU A 61 4.60 -1.77 -17.79
C LEU A 61 5.75 -2.72 -17.47
N VAL A 62 5.46 -4.00 -17.58
CA VAL A 62 6.43 -5.09 -17.57
C VAL A 62 6.54 -5.60 -19.00
N THR A 63 7.75 -5.69 -19.54
CA THR A 63 7.99 -6.27 -20.86
C THR A 63 8.48 -7.70 -20.69
N ASP A 64 7.80 -8.67 -21.31
CA ASP A 64 8.22 -10.07 -21.29
C ASP A 64 9.38 -10.36 -22.25
N GLY A 65 9.87 -11.62 -22.25
CA GLY A 65 10.98 -12.03 -23.11
C GLY A 65 10.67 -11.99 -24.62
N ASP A 66 9.41 -11.94 -24.98
CA ASP A 66 8.94 -11.84 -26.37
C ASP A 66 8.67 -10.39 -26.81
N GLY A 67 8.84 -9.43 -25.91
CA GLY A 67 8.63 -8.00 -26.15
C GLY A 67 7.18 -7.54 -25.97
N ASN A 68 6.29 -8.38 -25.43
CA ASN A 68 4.93 -7.95 -25.12
C ASN A 68 4.92 -7.15 -23.82
N GLU A 69 4.16 -6.07 -23.79
CA GLU A 69 3.99 -5.23 -22.63
C GLU A 69 2.71 -5.62 -21.86
N MET A 70 2.84 -5.73 -20.55
CA MET A 70 1.74 -6.01 -19.64
C MET A 70 1.70 -4.93 -18.57
N GLU A 71 0.54 -4.30 -18.41
CA GLU A 71 0.32 -3.30 -17.37
C GLU A 71 0.10 -3.97 -16.01
N TRP A 72 0.81 -3.44 -15.03
CA TRP A 72 0.72 -3.81 -13.62
C TRP A 72 0.36 -2.61 -12.77
N SER A 73 -0.34 -2.87 -11.68
CA SER A 73 -0.67 -1.87 -10.67
C SER A 73 -0.10 -2.29 -9.32
N ALA A 74 0.51 -1.35 -8.62
CA ALA A 74 1.02 -1.56 -7.28
C ALA A 74 0.38 -0.61 -6.28
N GLU A 75 -0.22 -1.17 -5.21
CA GLU A 75 -0.74 -0.41 -4.08
C GLU A 75 0.40 0.13 -3.22
N LEU A 76 0.26 1.37 -2.81
CA LEU A 76 1.18 2.09 -1.94
C LEU A 76 0.53 2.40 -0.59
N ALA A 77 1.32 2.83 0.38
CA ALA A 77 0.81 3.44 1.59
C ALA A 77 0.05 4.76 1.28
N SER A 78 -0.67 5.29 2.27
CA SER A 78 -1.40 6.55 2.12
C SER A 78 -0.48 7.71 1.75
N ALA A 79 -1.00 8.65 0.96
CA ALA A 79 -0.27 9.87 0.58
C ALA A 79 0.33 10.60 1.81
N ASN A 80 -0.41 10.63 2.91
CA ASN A 80 0.04 11.29 4.14
C ASN A 80 1.26 10.58 4.76
N ASN A 81 1.28 9.25 4.73
CA ASN A 81 2.42 8.47 5.25
C ASN A 81 3.64 8.64 4.37
N LEU A 82 3.48 8.53 3.05
CA LEU A 82 4.57 8.63 2.09
C LEU A 82 5.22 10.02 2.12
N ARG A 83 4.43 11.10 2.14
CA ARG A 83 4.97 12.47 2.23
C ARG A 83 5.78 12.71 3.50
N ARG A 84 5.35 12.16 4.65
CA ARG A 84 6.13 12.23 5.90
C ARG A 84 7.47 11.49 5.82
N SER A 85 7.57 10.51 4.94
CA SER A 85 8.79 9.74 4.68
C SER A 85 9.62 10.28 3.51
N GLY A 86 9.32 11.50 3.03
CA GLY A 86 10.04 12.14 1.93
C GLY A 86 9.66 11.63 0.53
N ILE A 87 8.61 10.82 0.39
CA ILE A 87 8.11 10.31 -0.88
C ILE A 87 6.94 11.19 -1.33
N GLY A 88 7.23 12.12 -2.22
CA GLY A 88 6.27 13.09 -2.76
C GLY A 88 5.76 12.74 -4.16
N ASN A 89 5.00 13.67 -4.74
CA ASN A 89 4.39 13.51 -6.06
C ASN A 89 5.43 13.42 -7.20
N GLU A 90 6.65 13.93 -6.94
CA GLU A 90 7.73 13.96 -7.93
C GLU A 90 8.55 12.66 -7.97
N MET A 91 8.22 11.67 -7.12
CA MET A 91 9.01 10.45 -6.98
C MET A 91 9.08 9.66 -8.28
N PHE A 92 7.96 9.55 -8.99
CA PHE A 92 7.87 8.87 -10.27
C PHE A 92 7.16 9.76 -11.27
N ARG A 93 7.58 9.68 -12.53
CA ARG A 93 6.97 10.38 -13.67
C ARG A 93 6.64 9.37 -14.76
N PRO A 94 5.58 9.58 -15.53
CA PRO A 94 5.32 8.77 -16.72
C PRO A 94 6.55 8.71 -17.62
N GLY A 95 6.94 7.51 -18.03
CA GLY A 95 8.12 7.23 -18.84
C GLY A 95 9.40 6.93 -18.06
N ASP A 96 9.43 7.12 -16.73
CA ASP A 96 10.59 6.74 -15.92
C ASP A 96 10.86 5.25 -16.05
N LYS A 97 12.14 4.89 -16.15
CA LYS A 97 12.61 3.50 -16.12
C LYS A 97 13.04 3.16 -14.70
N LEU A 98 12.53 2.05 -14.18
CA LEU A 98 12.97 1.50 -12.90
C LEU A 98 13.72 0.20 -13.16
N LYS A 99 14.81 0.00 -12.43
CA LYS A 99 15.59 -1.23 -12.49
C LYS A 99 14.80 -2.42 -11.95
N LEU A 100 14.05 -2.18 -10.86
CA LEU A 100 13.26 -3.20 -10.19
C LEU A 100 12.08 -2.59 -9.47
N VAL A 101 10.94 -3.29 -9.53
CA VAL A 101 9.76 -3.09 -8.68
C VAL A 101 9.47 -4.39 -7.97
N ALA A 102 9.34 -4.37 -6.63
CA ALA A 102 9.10 -5.56 -5.84
C ALA A 102 7.98 -5.37 -4.83
N GLY A 103 7.25 -6.43 -4.56
CA GLY A 103 6.12 -6.39 -3.63
C GLY A 103 5.41 -7.73 -3.44
N ALA A 104 4.41 -7.75 -2.57
CA ALA A 104 3.57 -8.90 -2.33
C ALA A 104 2.45 -8.98 -3.38
N PRO A 105 2.27 -10.12 -4.08
CA PRO A 105 1.23 -10.25 -5.10
C PRO A 105 -0.17 -10.20 -4.49
N GLY A 106 -1.13 -9.67 -5.24
CA GLY A 106 -2.54 -9.70 -4.91
C GLY A 106 -3.10 -11.12 -4.97
N LEU A 107 -3.99 -11.46 -4.04
CA LEU A 107 -4.60 -12.80 -3.96
C LEU A 107 -5.75 -13.00 -4.97
N THR A 108 -6.41 -11.92 -5.35
CA THR A 108 -7.64 -11.99 -6.17
C THR A 108 -7.58 -11.19 -7.46
N GLU A 109 -6.78 -10.12 -7.51
CA GLU A 109 -6.66 -9.27 -8.69
C GLU A 109 -5.42 -9.67 -9.50
N PRO A 110 -5.56 -9.94 -10.81
CA PRO A 110 -4.41 -10.19 -11.67
C PRO A 110 -3.59 -8.91 -11.86
N ASN A 111 -2.30 -9.05 -12.09
CA ASN A 111 -1.37 -7.94 -12.34
C ASN A 111 -1.41 -6.84 -11.27
N PHE A 112 -1.60 -7.25 -10.03
CA PHE A 112 -1.68 -6.38 -8.87
C PHE A 112 -0.74 -6.83 -7.77
N MET A 113 -0.09 -5.87 -7.08
CA MET A 113 0.73 -6.15 -5.92
C MET A 113 0.64 -5.04 -4.89
N ARG A 114 1.11 -5.31 -3.68
CA ARG A 114 1.43 -4.30 -2.67
C ARG A 114 2.90 -3.98 -2.75
N LEU A 115 3.24 -2.76 -3.14
CA LEU A 115 4.62 -2.33 -3.33
C LEU A 115 5.42 -2.38 -2.03
N SER A 116 6.58 -3.02 -2.06
CA SER A 116 7.55 -3.00 -0.96
C SER A 116 8.74 -2.09 -1.26
N ARG A 117 9.28 -2.12 -2.47
CA ARG A 117 10.38 -1.27 -2.90
C ARG A 117 10.40 -1.04 -4.41
N ALA A 118 11.04 0.05 -4.80
CA ALA A 118 11.40 0.34 -6.18
C ALA A 118 12.86 0.77 -6.26
N GLU A 119 13.62 0.22 -7.20
CA GLU A 119 15.04 0.54 -7.43
C GLU A 119 15.18 1.37 -8.70
N PHE A 120 15.88 2.49 -8.58
CA PHE A 120 16.16 3.39 -9.68
C PHE A 120 17.46 3.00 -10.41
N PRO A 121 17.63 3.41 -11.68
CA PRO A 121 18.86 3.11 -12.42
C PRO A 121 20.13 3.67 -11.78
N ASN A 122 20.03 4.77 -11.03
CA ASN A 122 21.15 5.38 -10.28
C ASN A 122 21.52 4.64 -8.99
N GLY A 123 20.80 3.59 -8.64
CA GLY A 123 21.01 2.79 -7.43
C GLY A 123 20.27 3.27 -6.18
N ASP A 124 19.51 4.36 -6.27
CA ASP A 124 18.61 4.77 -5.19
C ASP A 124 17.48 3.74 -5.04
N VAL A 125 17.01 3.55 -3.80
CA VAL A 125 15.91 2.63 -3.49
C VAL A 125 14.84 3.35 -2.70
N ALA A 126 13.62 3.41 -3.24
CA ALA A 126 12.45 3.84 -2.50
C ALA A 126 11.82 2.63 -1.80
N ILE A 127 11.60 2.73 -0.48
CA ILE A 127 11.04 1.68 0.39
C ILE A 127 9.65 2.12 0.82
N PHE A 128 8.63 1.27 0.61
CA PHE A 128 7.21 1.58 0.83
C PHE A 128 6.56 0.77 1.94
N SER A 129 7.22 -0.30 2.42
CA SER A 129 6.70 -1.18 3.47
C SER A 129 7.78 -1.54 4.50
N GLY A 130 7.32 -1.98 5.67
CA GLY A 130 8.21 -2.29 6.79
C GLY A 130 8.60 -1.06 7.61
N GLY A 131 9.52 -1.23 8.54
CA GLY A 131 9.94 -0.18 9.49
C GLY A 131 10.86 0.90 8.93
N GLY A 132 11.07 0.94 7.61
CA GLY A 132 12.04 1.84 6.97
C GLY A 132 11.49 2.56 5.74
N THR A 133 10.19 2.92 5.73
CA THR A 133 9.62 3.70 4.62
C THR A 133 10.42 4.99 4.39
N GLY A 134 10.87 5.20 3.16
CA GLY A 134 11.71 6.34 2.80
C GLY A 134 12.57 6.06 1.57
N ILE A 135 13.59 6.90 1.37
CA ILE A 135 14.53 6.79 0.27
C ILE A 135 15.92 6.48 0.84
N ARG A 136 16.50 5.37 0.40
CA ARG A 136 17.91 5.04 0.63
C ARG A 136 18.71 5.44 -0.62
N ARG A 137 19.73 6.26 -0.45
CA ARG A 137 20.59 6.70 -1.55
C ARG A 137 21.65 5.64 -1.89
N ALA A 138 22.03 5.61 -3.16
CA ALA A 138 23.13 4.75 -3.60
C ALA A 138 24.43 5.11 -2.87
N GLY A 139 25.05 4.12 -2.22
CA GLY A 139 26.30 4.30 -1.47
C GLY A 139 26.14 4.64 0.02
N GLU A 140 24.91 4.70 0.53
CA GLU A 140 24.61 4.81 1.97
C GLU A 140 24.47 3.44 2.64
#